data_c0e201ae42b373df66be563173fadf87
#
_entry.id   c0e201ae42b373df66be563173fadf87
#
_cell.length_a   1.000
_cell.length_b   1.000
_cell.length_c   1.000
_cell.angle_alpha   90.00
_cell.angle_beta   90.00
_cell.angle_gamma   90.00
#
_symmetry.space_group_name_H-M   'P 1'
#
loop_
_entity.id
_entity.type
_entity.pdbx_description
1 polymer ?
#
loop_
_entity_poly.entity_id
_entity_poly.type
_entity_poly.pdbx_seq_one_letter_code
_entity_poly.pdbx_strand_id
1 'polypeptide(L)'
;MHITLFSFVTAVLLSSLLIVALYLSRKSVKTIRMLNFGYLACLYLFCLGRIFFSVELPFAAVIRAPSLMNPLHDVNEANLPMMEGSFLVSDLLLLVWAVGSILLFAQFLIRYHRGKRDIDRLPKQENQVLQKILDELQRGNKRRIPIQVLCCSGLSTPCGIGLLKRQILLPSQEYTEEELFHILRHELQHFQTHDLLVKWMIRVFQCLFWWNPLVYLLGKDMDQVLEIKCDLAVVKNYNRKETAAYMRIIKNQLKRAMEMQETVPIGSASLIGNFAMSNVEERFSYIVASLKPTERKELPKPVFAVLFVALIIASYSFVLQSSYEAPGLDEHGNRIDYIMQDGIKIRKLKNGTYEQVDEFGVVPIPKEIAEDLIEEGAEVIEE
;
A
#
# COMPACT_ATOMS: atom_id res chain seq x y z
N MET A 1 10.22 20.43 -9.25
CA MET A 1 9.52 19.25 -8.73
C MET A 1 8.05 19.61 -8.64
N HIS A 2 7.23 19.02 -9.48
CA HIS A 2 5.80 19.29 -9.50
C HIS A 2 5.05 17.97 -9.34
N ILE A 3 3.87 18.03 -8.74
CA ILE A 3 2.93 16.89 -8.70
C ILE A 3 1.88 17.21 -9.77
N THR A 4 1.86 16.43 -10.83
CA THR A 4 0.88 16.52 -11.91
C THR A 4 -0.12 15.37 -11.80
N LEU A 5 -1.31 15.52 -12.39
CA LEU A 5 -2.26 14.43 -12.51
C LEU A 5 -1.63 13.22 -13.21
N PHE A 6 -0.82 13.46 -14.24
CA PHE A 6 -0.14 12.42 -15.01
C PHE A 6 0.91 11.67 -14.18
N SER A 7 1.70 12.38 -13.36
CA SER A 7 2.67 11.75 -12.47
C SER A 7 1.98 10.90 -11.40
N PHE A 8 0.83 11.37 -10.89
CA PHE A 8 0.03 10.61 -9.93
C PHE A 8 -0.55 9.34 -10.57
N VAL A 9 -1.18 9.44 -11.73
CA VAL A 9 -1.74 8.27 -12.43
C VAL A 9 -0.64 7.27 -12.81
N THR A 10 0.50 7.75 -13.32
CA THR A 10 1.67 6.90 -13.60
C THR A 10 2.14 6.15 -12.35
N ALA A 11 2.23 6.84 -11.21
CA ALA A 11 2.61 6.23 -9.94
C ALA A 11 1.62 5.15 -9.48
N VAL A 12 0.32 5.42 -9.62
CA VAL A 12 -0.75 4.47 -9.27
C VAL A 12 -0.69 3.24 -10.17
N LEU A 13 -0.54 3.42 -11.48
CA LEU A 13 -0.45 2.31 -12.44
C LEU A 13 0.76 1.41 -12.17
N LEU A 14 1.95 2.00 -12.03
CA LEU A 14 3.17 1.26 -11.75
C LEU A 14 3.10 0.51 -10.42
N SER A 15 2.65 1.19 -9.37
CA SER A 15 2.51 0.56 -8.05
C SER A 15 1.45 -0.54 -8.08
N SER A 16 0.35 -0.35 -8.79
CA SER A 16 -0.71 -1.35 -8.96
C SER A 16 -0.19 -2.60 -9.67
N LEU A 17 0.58 -2.42 -10.74
CA LEU A 17 1.22 -3.52 -11.48
C LEU A 17 2.23 -4.27 -10.61
N LEU A 18 3.03 -3.55 -9.84
CA LEU A 18 4.00 -4.14 -8.91
C LEU A 18 3.31 -4.89 -7.77
N ILE A 19 2.22 -4.36 -7.20
CA ILE A 19 1.43 -5.06 -6.16
C ILE A 19 0.92 -6.40 -6.69
N VAL A 20 0.35 -6.44 -7.90
CA VAL A 20 -0.12 -7.68 -8.53
C VAL A 20 1.04 -8.65 -8.77
N ALA A 21 2.16 -8.17 -9.30
CA ALA A 21 3.35 -8.99 -9.54
C ALA A 21 3.91 -9.59 -8.24
N LEU A 22 3.99 -8.80 -7.16
CA LEU A 22 4.44 -9.27 -5.85
C LEU A 22 3.48 -10.30 -5.25
N TYR A 23 2.16 -10.05 -5.34
CA TYR A 23 1.14 -10.98 -4.88
C TYR A 23 1.23 -12.34 -5.60
N LEU A 24 1.37 -12.32 -6.93
CA LEU A 24 1.53 -13.55 -7.72
C LEU A 24 2.86 -14.26 -7.42
N SER A 25 3.94 -13.48 -7.30
CA SER A 25 5.28 -13.99 -6.97
C SER A 25 5.31 -14.68 -5.60
N ARG A 26 4.56 -14.15 -4.63
CA ARG A 26 4.48 -14.71 -3.28
C ARG A 26 3.87 -16.11 -3.26
N LYS A 27 2.95 -16.43 -4.14
CA LYS A 27 2.37 -17.79 -4.25
C LYS A 27 3.39 -18.86 -4.66
N SER A 28 4.53 -18.44 -5.20
CA SER A 28 5.60 -19.36 -5.58
C SER A 28 6.62 -19.51 -4.46
N VAL A 29 6.69 -20.71 -3.86
CA VAL A 29 7.67 -21.03 -2.80
C VAL A 29 9.12 -20.84 -3.28
N LYS A 30 9.41 -21.03 -4.58
CA LYS A 30 10.74 -20.82 -5.17
C LYS A 30 11.13 -19.34 -5.14
N THR A 31 10.21 -18.46 -5.53
CA THR A 31 10.45 -17.02 -5.61
C THR A 31 10.67 -16.41 -4.22
N ILE A 32 9.91 -16.87 -3.23
CA ILE A 32 10.05 -16.37 -1.86
C ILE A 32 11.32 -16.88 -1.19
N ARG A 33 11.83 -18.05 -1.54
CA ARG A 33 13.14 -18.50 -1.06
C ARG A 33 14.28 -17.57 -1.52
N MET A 34 14.14 -16.93 -2.68
CA MET A 34 15.08 -15.93 -3.16
C MET A 34 14.83 -14.55 -2.52
N LEU A 35 13.57 -14.16 -2.42
CA LEU A 35 13.13 -12.91 -1.80
C LEU A 35 12.80 -13.20 -0.34
N ASN A 36 13.68 -12.81 0.56
CA ASN A 36 13.37 -12.82 1.99
C ASN A 36 12.08 -12.02 2.25
N PHE A 37 11.23 -12.47 3.19
CA PHE A 37 10.00 -11.74 3.57
C PHE A 37 10.24 -10.28 3.97
N GLY A 38 11.44 -9.95 4.49
CA GLY A 38 11.86 -8.58 4.73
C GLY A 38 11.96 -7.75 3.45
N TYR A 39 12.49 -8.32 2.37
CA TYR A 39 12.57 -7.64 1.05
C TYR A 39 11.20 -7.44 0.44
N LEU A 40 10.31 -8.43 0.58
CA LEU A 40 8.94 -8.33 0.11
C LEU A 40 8.19 -7.20 0.84
N ALA A 41 8.33 -7.12 2.16
CA ALA A 41 7.77 -6.01 2.93
C ALA A 41 8.32 -4.64 2.49
N CYS A 42 9.64 -4.53 2.21
CA CYS A 42 10.23 -3.31 1.66
C CYS A 42 9.64 -2.93 0.30
N LEU A 43 9.42 -3.91 -0.59
CA LEU A 43 8.81 -3.66 -1.91
C LEU A 43 7.34 -3.20 -1.79
N TYR A 44 6.56 -3.77 -0.88
CA TYR A 44 5.20 -3.29 -0.61
C TYR A 44 5.18 -1.88 -0.03
N LEU A 45 6.08 -1.57 0.91
CA LEU A 45 6.22 -0.22 1.45
C LEU A 45 6.68 0.77 0.38
N PHE A 46 7.52 0.34 -0.56
CA PHE A 46 7.88 1.13 -1.73
C PHE A 46 6.67 1.45 -2.60
N CYS A 47 5.79 0.48 -2.90
CA CYS A 47 4.56 0.74 -3.66
C CYS A 47 3.71 1.83 -3.00
N LEU A 48 3.53 1.76 -1.67
CA LEU A 48 2.80 2.77 -0.91
C LEU A 48 3.51 4.13 -0.98
N GLY A 49 4.82 4.15 -0.76
CA GLY A 49 5.64 5.37 -0.83
C GLY A 49 5.58 6.01 -2.22
N ARG A 50 5.63 5.22 -3.29
CA ARG A 50 5.58 5.72 -4.67
C ARG A 50 4.24 6.36 -5.02
N ILE A 51 3.12 5.81 -4.55
CA ILE A 51 1.81 6.42 -4.73
C ILE A 51 1.73 7.75 -3.94
N PHE A 52 2.25 7.78 -2.73
CA PHE A 52 2.23 8.98 -1.88
C PHE A 52 3.15 10.09 -2.41
N PHE A 53 4.35 9.72 -2.86
CA PHE A 53 5.33 10.63 -3.44
C PHE A 53 5.29 10.55 -4.96
N SER A 54 4.17 10.94 -5.57
CA SER A 54 3.97 10.95 -7.02
C SER A 54 4.56 12.20 -7.69
N VAL A 55 5.80 12.53 -7.34
CA VAL A 55 6.51 13.71 -7.84
C VAL A 55 7.08 13.44 -9.22
N GLU A 56 7.00 14.43 -10.10
CA GLU A 56 7.67 14.46 -11.39
C GLU A 56 9.07 15.08 -11.23
N LEU A 57 10.08 14.34 -11.70
CA LEU A 57 11.46 14.79 -11.66
C LEU A 57 11.84 15.46 -12.99
N PRO A 58 12.70 16.48 -12.99
CA PRO A 58 13.04 17.25 -14.20
C PRO A 58 13.69 16.42 -15.32
N PHE A 59 14.22 15.23 -14.98
CA PHE A 59 14.85 14.31 -15.92
C PHE A 59 13.95 13.15 -16.34
N ALA A 60 12.68 13.14 -15.91
CA ALA A 60 11.76 12.09 -16.29
C ALA A 60 11.43 12.18 -17.79
N ALA A 61 11.59 11.06 -18.50
CA ALA A 61 11.21 10.97 -19.89
C ALA A 61 9.67 10.98 -20.02
N VAL A 62 9.15 11.85 -20.88
CA VAL A 62 7.73 11.89 -21.19
C VAL A 62 7.42 10.81 -22.22
N ILE A 63 6.51 9.90 -21.86
CA ILE A 63 5.99 8.87 -22.76
C ILE A 63 4.54 9.25 -23.10
N ARG A 64 4.28 9.60 -24.34
CA ARG A 64 2.94 9.93 -24.81
C ARG A 64 2.08 8.66 -24.89
N ALA A 65 0.97 8.66 -24.18
CA ALA A 65 0.00 7.55 -24.12
C ALA A 65 -1.43 8.07 -24.38
N PRO A 66 -1.73 8.47 -25.65
CA PRO A 66 -2.98 9.19 -25.98
C PRO A 66 -4.24 8.42 -25.56
N SER A 67 -4.32 7.15 -25.88
CA SER A 67 -5.50 6.31 -25.59
C SER A 67 -5.88 6.24 -24.12
N LEU A 68 -4.90 6.42 -23.21
CA LEU A 68 -5.10 6.33 -21.76
C LEU A 68 -5.17 7.71 -21.11
N MET A 69 -4.35 8.66 -21.56
CA MET A 69 -4.15 9.95 -20.90
C MET A 69 -5.01 11.08 -21.46
N ASN A 70 -5.40 11.02 -22.75
CA ASN A 70 -6.29 12.04 -23.32
C ASN A 70 -7.66 12.09 -22.64
N PRO A 71 -8.39 10.96 -22.42
CA PRO A 71 -9.67 11.01 -21.70
C PRO A 71 -9.52 11.55 -20.27
N LEU A 72 -8.37 11.31 -19.64
CA LEU A 72 -8.10 11.81 -18.30
C LEU A 72 -7.84 13.32 -18.30
N HIS A 73 -7.15 13.82 -19.31
CA HIS A 73 -6.95 15.25 -19.52
C HIS A 73 -8.28 15.95 -19.77
N ASP A 74 -9.11 15.42 -20.68
CA ASP A 74 -10.42 15.98 -21.01
C ASP A 74 -11.33 16.09 -19.77
N VAL A 75 -11.34 15.04 -18.93
CA VAL A 75 -12.08 15.06 -17.65
C VAL A 75 -11.49 16.09 -16.67
N ASN A 76 -10.16 16.28 -16.65
CA ASN A 76 -9.51 17.22 -15.77
C ASN A 76 -9.85 18.68 -16.11
N GLU A 77 -10.03 18.98 -17.41
CA GLU A 77 -10.31 20.33 -17.91
C GLU A 77 -11.81 20.60 -18.16
N ALA A 78 -12.63 19.58 -18.06
CA ALA A 78 -14.08 19.73 -18.23
C ALA A 78 -14.68 20.66 -17.18
N ASN A 79 -15.42 21.66 -17.64
CA ASN A 79 -16.18 22.56 -16.79
C ASN A 79 -17.49 21.92 -16.32
N LEU A 80 -17.91 22.18 -15.08
CA LEU A 80 -19.21 21.76 -14.57
C LEU A 80 -20.32 22.66 -15.13
N PRO A 81 -21.30 22.14 -15.90
CA PRO A 81 -22.30 22.96 -16.61
C PRO A 81 -23.29 23.68 -15.71
N MET A 82 -23.26 23.45 -14.40
CA MET A 82 -24.20 24.02 -13.43
C MET A 82 -23.70 25.25 -12.67
N MET A 83 -22.42 25.62 -12.82
CA MET A 83 -21.84 26.76 -12.12
C MET A 83 -21.19 27.69 -13.13
N GLU A 84 -21.72 28.92 -13.29
CA GLU A 84 -21.05 29.98 -14.04
C GLU A 84 -19.74 30.33 -13.33
N GLY A 85 -18.62 29.93 -13.91
CA GLY A 85 -17.26 30.29 -13.52
C GLY A 85 -16.49 29.20 -12.75
N SER A 86 -15.36 28.85 -13.27
CA SER A 86 -14.13 28.29 -12.66
C SER A 86 -14.15 26.97 -11.86
N PHE A 87 -15.24 26.23 -11.73
CA PHE A 87 -15.20 24.90 -11.11
C PHE A 87 -15.04 23.78 -12.15
N LEU A 88 -13.94 23.09 -12.06
CA LEU A 88 -13.61 21.96 -12.93
C LEU A 88 -14.18 20.65 -12.33
N VAL A 89 -14.40 19.67 -13.20
CA VAL A 89 -14.75 18.30 -12.77
C VAL A 89 -13.70 17.72 -11.84
N SER A 90 -12.42 18.04 -12.06
CA SER A 90 -11.31 17.66 -11.18
C SER A 90 -11.46 18.16 -9.74
N ASP A 91 -12.00 19.39 -9.54
CA ASP A 91 -12.22 19.94 -8.20
C ASP A 91 -13.30 19.14 -7.45
N LEU A 92 -14.36 18.76 -8.16
CA LEU A 92 -15.40 17.90 -7.61
C LEU A 92 -14.84 16.51 -7.25
N LEU A 93 -14.03 15.91 -8.12
CA LEU A 93 -13.39 14.62 -7.84
C LEU A 93 -12.45 14.70 -6.64
N LEU A 94 -11.66 15.76 -6.51
CA LEU A 94 -10.81 16.01 -5.35
C LEU A 94 -11.63 16.19 -4.06
N LEU A 95 -12.75 16.91 -4.14
CA LEU A 95 -13.66 17.08 -3.01
C LEU A 95 -14.24 15.72 -2.57
N VAL A 96 -14.75 14.93 -3.51
CA VAL A 96 -15.30 13.57 -3.23
C VAL A 96 -14.21 12.68 -2.62
N TRP A 97 -12.99 12.73 -3.17
CA TRP A 97 -11.85 12.00 -2.62
C TRP A 97 -11.52 12.44 -1.20
N ALA A 98 -11.43 13.75 -0.94
CA ALA A 98 -11.10 14.29 0.37
C ALA A 98 -12.16 13.95 1.42
N VAL A 99 -13.43 14.16 1.09
CA VAL A 99 -14.58 13.82 1.98
C VAL A 99 -14.61 12.32 2.26
N GLY A 100 -14.49 11.48 1.25
CA GLY A 100 -14.45 10.02 1.40
C GLY A 100 -13.28 9.58 2.29
N SER A 101 -12.09 10.13 2.09
CA SER A 101 -10.89 9.84 2.88
C SER A 101 -11.06 10.25 4.34
N ILE A 102 -11.61 11.45 4.60
CA ILE A 102 -11.88 11.94 5.96
C ILE A 102 -12.91 11.06 6.67
N LEU A 103 -14.01 10.71 6.00
CA LEU A 103 -15.06 9.86 6.58
C LEU A 103 -14.51 8.46 6.92
N LEU A 104 -13.75 7.85 6.02
CA LEU A 104 -13.17 6.53 6.25
C LEU A 104 -12.09 6.57 7.34
N PHE A 105 -11.27 7.61 7.38
CA PHE A 105 -10.30 7.79 8.44
C PHE A 105 -10.95 8.03 9.80
N ALA A 106 -11.98 8.85 9.86
CA ALA A 106 -12.77 9.05 11.07
C ALA A 106 -13.42 7.73 11.53
N GLN A 107 -14.03 6.97 10.60
CA GLN A 107 -14.57 5.64 10.89
C GLN A 107 -13.50 4.68 11.43
N PHE A 108 -12.30 4.67 10.84
CA PHE A 108 -11.17 3.87 11.31
C PHE A 108 -10.78 4.26 12.74
N LEU A 109 -10.63 5.56 13.03
CA LEU A 109 -10.30 6.05 14.37
C LEU A 109 -11.39 5.69 15.39
N ILE A 110 -12.66 5.87 15.03
CA ILE A 110 -13.80 5.52 15.91
C ILE A 110 -13.77 4.02 16.22
N ARG A 111 -13.59 3.17 15.20
CA ARG A 111 -13.49 1.71 15.39
C ARG A 111 -12.29 1.33 16.25
N TYR A 112 -11.14 1.94 15.99
CA TYR A 112 -9.92 1.73 16.77
C TYR A 112 -10.12 2.11 18.26
N HIS A 113 -10.67 3.31 18.50
CA HIS A 113 -10.93 3.76 19.87
C HIS A 113 -12.02 2.95 20.58
N ARG A 114 -13.07 2.53 19.87
CA ARG A 114 -14.09 1.63 20.43
C ARG A 114 -13.47 0.28 20.80
N GLY A 115 -12.77 -0.37 19.86
CA GLY A 115 -12.12 -1.64 20.13
C GLY A 115 -11.12 -1.56 21.27
N LYS A 116 -10.31 -0.49 21.33
CA LYS A 116 -9.42 -0.26 22.47
C LYS A 116 -10.18 -0.11 23.78
N ARG A 117 -11.28 0.66 23.79
CA ARG A 117 -12.11 0.85 24.99
C ARG A 117 -12.77 -0.46 25.44
N ASP A 118 -13.23 -1.28 24.48
CA ASP A 118 -13.82 -2.58 24.78
C ASP A 118 -12.78 -3.51 25.41
N ILE A 119 -11.57 -3.56 24.87
CA ILE A 119 -10.44 -4.28 25.45
C ILE A 119 -10.06 -3.72 26.84
N ASP A 120 -10.09 -2.39 27.01
CA ASP A 120 -9.76 -1.76 28.28
C ASP A 120 -10.79 -2.06 29.40
N ARG A 121 -12.03 -2.37 29.02
CA ARG A 121 -13.10 -2.79 29.94
C ARG A 121 -13.06 -4.26 30.32
N LEU A 122 -12.35 -5.10 29.56
CA LEU A 122 -12.22 -6.51 29.91
C LEU A 122 -11.51 -6.66 31.26
N PRO A 123 -11.95 -7.60 32.11
CA PRO A 123 -11.21 -7.94 33.33
C PRO A 123 -9.79 -8.38 32.96
N LYS A 124 -8.82 -7.68 33.51
CA LYS A 124 -7.39 -7.92 33.25
C LYS A 124 -6.73 -8.35 34.56
N GLN A 125 -5.98 -9.41 34.50
CA GLN A 125 -5.16 -9.87 35.63
C GLN A 125 -3.69 -9.89 35.23
N GLU A 126 -2.86 -9.25 36.02
CA GLU A 126 -1.42 -9.36 35.86
C GLU A 126 -0.98 -10.74 36.36
N ASN A 127 -0.19 -11.42 35.54
CA ASN A 127 0.37 -12.69 35.91
C ASN A 127 1.91 -12.57 35.97
N GLN A 128 2.45 -12.61 37.19
CA GLN A 128 3.88 -12.45 37.40
C GLN A 128 4.71 -13.57 36.74
N VAL A 129 4.15 -14.78 36.59
CA VAL A 129 4.83 -15.89 35.90
C VAL A 129 5.01 -15.55 34.40
N LEU A 130 3.95 -15.06 33.77
CA LEU A 130 4.00 -14.65 32.37
C LEU A 130 5.00 -13.51 32.12
N GLN A 131 5.03 -12.56 33.04
CA GLN A 131 5.98 -11.45 32.96
C GLN A 131 7.42 -11.94 33.10
N LYS A 132 7.70 -12.89 34.00
CA LYS A 132 9.02 -13.52 34.13
C LYS A 132 9.45 -14.25 32.87
N ILE A 133 8.57 -15.03 32.24
CA ILE A 133 8.84 -15.71 30.95
C ILE A 133 9.19 -14.69 29.89
N LEU A 134 8.42 -13.58 29.77
CA LEU A 134 8.70 -12.52 28.80
C LEU A 134 10.06 -11.84 29.07
N ASP A 135 10.37 -11.57 30.34
CA ASP A 135 11.65 -10.97 30.72
C ASP A 135 12.83 -11.90 30.38
N GLU A 136 12.63 -13.21 30.54
CA GLU A 136 13.62 -14.23 30.12
C GLU A 136 13.81 -14.27 28.62
N LEU A 137 12.71 -14.21 27.86
CA LEU A 137 12.77 -14.13 26.39
C LEU A 137 13.50 -12.88 25.89
N GLN A 138 13.51 -11.81 26.67
CA GLN A 138 14.21 -10.57 26.36
C GLN A 138 15.64 -10.53 26.90
N ARG A 139 16.08 -11.52 27.70
CA ARG A 139 17.47 -11.63 28.17
C ARG A 139 18.41 -11.83 26.97
N GLY A 140 19.40 -10.97 26.85
CA GLY A 140 20.34 -10.99 25.72
C GLY A 140 19.94 -10.10 24.53
N ASN A 141 18.76 -9.54 24.50
CA ASN A 141 18.41 -8.55 23.49
C ASN A 141 19.10 -7.20 23.77
N LYS A 142 19.70 -6.58 22.74
CA LYS A 142 20.39 -5.28 22.84
C LYS A 142 19.45 -4.15 23.35
N ARG A 143 18.16 -4.28 23.14
CA ARG A 143 17.12 -3.36 23.64
C ARG A 143 15.99 -4.16 24.25
N ARG A 144 15.74 -3.98 25.54
CA ARG A 144 14.52 -4.46 26.18
C ARG A 144 13.36 -3.56 25.78
N ILE A 145 12.27 -4.18 25.40
CA ILE A 145 11.03 -3.49 25.05
C ILE A 145 10.11 -3.57 26.27
N PRO A 146 9.69 -2.45 26.86
CA PRO A 146 8.74 -2.49 27.97
C PRO A 146 7.38 -2.97 27.44
N ILE A 147 6.99 -4.18 27.82
CA ILE A 147 5.73 -4.82 27.44
C ILE A 147 5.10 -5.40 28.70
N GLN A 148 3.82 -5.11 28.89
CA GLN A 148 3.02 -5.69 29.99
C GLN A 148 2.23 -6.87 29.44
N VAL A 149 2.23 -7.99 30.17
CA VAL A 149 1.44 -9.18 29.83
C VAL A 149 0.21 -9.25 30.73
N LEU A 150 -0.96 -9.34 30.12
CA LEU A 150 -2.25 -9.36 30.82
C LEU A 150 -3.10 -10.53 30.35
N CYS A 151 -3.73 -11.21 31.29
CA CYS A 151 -4.77 -12.21 31.00
C CYS A 151 -6.12 -11.50 30.90
N CYS A 152 -6.87 -11.78 29.84
CA CYS A 152 -8.16 -11.15 29.56
C CYS A 152 -9.24 -12.21 29.32
N SER A 153 -10.33 -12.15 30.07
CA SER A 153 -11.53 -12.95 29.77
C SER A 153 -12.27 -12.34 28.57
N GLY A 154 -12.76 -13.20 27.69
CA GLY A 154 -13.50 -12.76 26.48
C GLY A 154 -12.66 -12.53 25.24
N LEU A 155 -11.36 -12.79 25.29
CA LEU A 155 -10.48 -12.86 24.12
C LEU A 155 -10.45 -14.30 23.58
N SER A 156 -10.47 -14.44 22.24
CA SER A 156 -10.38 -15.73 21.56
C SER A 156 -8.94 -16.14 21.22
N THR A 157 -8.06 -15.15 20.98
CA THR A 157 -6.66 -15.39 20.59
C THR A 157 -5.73 -14.43 21.30
N PRO A 158 -4.48 -14.83 21.56
CA PRO A 158 -3.42 -13.91 21.99
C PRO A 158 -3.26 -12.77 20.99
N CYS A 159 -2.96 -11.58 21.45
CA CYS A 159 -2.67 -10.45 20.58
C CYS A 159 -1.79 -9.39 21.25
N GLY A 160 -0.88 -8.82 20.47
CA GLY A 160 -0.13 -7.62 20.83
C GLY A 160 -0.90 -6.37 20.50
N ILE A 161 -1.02 -5.43 21.42
CA ILE A 161 -1.68 -4.14 21.22
C ILE A 161 -0.82 -2.97 21.69
N GLY A 162 -1.11 -1.78 21.12
CA GLY A 162 -0.52 -0.52 21.54
C GLY A 162 0.83 -0.22 20.89
N LEU A 163 0.92 0.96 20.27
CA LEU A 163 2.16 1.48 19.66
C LEU A 163 3.09 2.08 20.72
N LEU A 164 2.53 2.83 21.67
CA LEU A 164 3.27 3.50 22.74
C LEU A 164 3.26 2.69 24.03
N LYS A 165 2.07 2.32 24.53
CA LYS A 165 1.89 1.43 25.67
C LYS A 165 1.68 0.02 25.14
N ARG A 166 2.76 -0.75 25.09
CA ARG A 166 2.77 -2.10 24.51
C ARG A 166 2.27 -3.12 25.50
N GLN A 167 1.27 -3.88 25.09
CA GLN A 167 0.66 -4.91 25.92
C GLN A 167 0.47 -6.19 25.09
N ILE A 168 0.74 -7.33 25.69
CA ILE A 168 0.36 -8.64 25.17
C ILE A 168 -0.85 -9.10 25.98
N LEU A 169 -1.95 -9.34 25.30
CA LEU A 169 -3.18 -9.84 25.87
C LEU A 169 -3.30 -11.34 25.59
N LEU A 170 -3.50 -12.11 26.63
CA LEU A 170 -3.71 -13.54 26.54
C LEU A 170 -5.15 -13.89 26.97
N PRO A 171 -5.85 -14.78 26.27
CA PRO A 171 -7.10 -15.34 26.74
C PRO A 171 -6.96 -15.97 28.14
N SER A 172 -7.99 -15.81 28.98
CA SER A 172 -8.03 -16.45 30.30
C SER A 172 -8.39 -17.93 30.16
N GLN A 173 -7.41 -18.74 29.81
CA GLN A 173 -7.51 -20.20 29.69
C GLN A 173 -6.24 -20.85 30.19
N GLU A 174 -6.29 -22.15 30.39
CA GLU A 174 -5.10 -22.92 30.80
C GLU A 174 -4.17 -23.12 29.63
N TYR A 175 -2.90 -22.83 29.86
CA TYR A 175 -1.79 -23.02 28.94
C TYR A 175 -0.69 -23.81 29.61
N THR A 176 -0.01 -24.66 28.88
CA THR A 176 1.25 -25.24 29.35
C THR A 176 2.36 -24.18 29.28
N GLU A 177 3.43 -24.38 30.06
CA GLU A 177 4.60 -23.47 29.99
C GLU A 177 5.20 -23.40 28.59
N GLU A 178 5.23 -24.53 27.87
CA GLU A 178 5.71 -24.62 26.50
C GLU A 178 4.83 -23.77 25.55
N GLU A 179 3.50 -23.84 25.67
CA GLU A 179 2.59 -23.01 24.88
C GLU A 179 2.81 -21.53 25.17
N LEU A 180 2.91 -21.15 26.46
CA LEU A 180 3.15 -19.75 26.84
C LEU A 180 4.46 -19.22 26.32
N PHE A 181 5.53 -20.00 26.37
CA PHE A 181 6.83 -19.62 25.84
C PHE A 181 6.75 -19.31 24.35
N HIS A 182 6.14 -20.17 23.56
CA HIS A 182 6.04 -19.99 22.12
C HIS A 182 5.11 -18.84 21.72
N ILE A 183 3.98 -18.70 22.42
CA ILE A 183 3.03 -17.60 22.21
C ILE A 183 3.69 -16.26 22.51
N LEU A 184 4.30 -16.11 23.70
CA LEU A 184 4.96 -14.86 24.08
C LEU A 184 6.13 -14.52 23.17
N ARG A 185 6.87 -15.52 22.68
CA ARG A 185 7.95 -15.34 21.72
C ARG A 185 7.43 -14.82 20.39
N HIS A 186 6.30 -15.33 19.91
CA HIS A 186 5.65 -14.86 18.67
C HIS A 186 5.17 -13.41 18.82
N GLU A 187 4.42 -13.09 19.88
CA GLU A 187 3.93 -11.72 20.12
C GLU A 187 5.07 -10.72 20.35
N LEU A 188 6.12 -11.13 21.06
CA LEU A 188 7.33 -10.32 21.23
C LEU A 188 7.99 -9.99 19.89
N GLN A 189 8.02 -10.96 18.95
CA GLN A 189 8.60 -10.77 17.62
C GLN A 189 7.89 -9.66 16.84
N HIS A 190 6.55 -9.58 16.91
CA HIS A 190 5.78 -8.49 16.29
C HIS A 190 6.16 -7.11 16.82
N PHE A 191 6.42 -7.00 18.13
CA PHE A 191 6.89 -5.73 18.70
C PHE A 191 8.33 -5.39 18.31
N GLN A 192 9.21 -6.39 18.19
CA GLN A 192 10.59 -6.20 17.76
C GLN A 192 10.72 -5.73 16.33
N THR A 193 9.81 -6.18 15.47
CA THR A 193 9.80 -5.83 14.04
C THR A 193 8.86 -4.68 13.69
N HIS A 194 8.21 -4.06 14.69
CA HIS A 194 7.29 -2.92 14.52
C HIS A 194 6.10 -3.23 13.60
N ASP A 195 5.65 -4.47 13.56
CA ASP A 195 4.61 -4.92 12.64
C ASP A 195 3.28 -4.19 12.87
N LEU A 196 2.97 -3.82 14.14
CA LEU A 196 1.79 -3.01 14.45
C LEU A 196 1.82 -1.64 13.76
N LEU A 197 2.99 -1.00 13.68
CA LEU A 197 3.13 0.27 12.99
C LEU A 197 2.88 0.10 11.48
N VAL A 198 3.43 -0.95 10.89
CA VAL A 198 3.21 -1.27 9.47
C VAL A 198 1.72 -1.51 9.19
N LYS A 199 1.05 -2.32 10.02
CA LYS A 199 -0.40 -2.58 9.92
C LYS A 199 -1.19 -1.27 10.02
N TRP A 200 -0.83 -0.37 10.93
CA TRP A 200 -1.49 0.93 11.10
C TRP A 200 -1.28 1.85 9.88
N MET A 201 -0.05 1.93 9.38
CA MET A 201 0.25 2.70 8.16
C MET A 201 -0.59 2.20 6.97
N ILE A 202 -0.70 0.89 6.76
CA ILE A 202 -1.50 0.30 5.69
C ILE A 202 -2.97 0.73 5.82
N ARG A 203 -3.54 0.74 7.03
CA ARG A 203 -4.93 1.19 7.26
C ARG A 203 -5.12 2.67 6.88
N VAL A 204 -4.17 3.53 7.22
CA VAL A 204 -4.19 4.94 6.79
C VAL A 204 -4.16 5.04 5.27
N PHE A 205 -3.31 4.28 4.61
CA PHE A 205 -3.27 4.22 3.13
C PHE A 205 -4.59 3.75 2.53
N GLN A 206 -5.23 2.75 3.12
CA GLN A 206 -6.55 2.28 2.67
C GLN A 206 -7.63 3.36 2.80
N CYS A 207 -7.52 4.24 3.80
CA CYS A 207 -8.43 5.38 3.93
C CYS A 207 -8.15 6.46 2.87
N LEU A 208 -6.89 6.71 2.51
CA LEU A 208 -6.52 7.72 1.50
C LEU A 208 -6.79 7.25 0.07
N PHE A 209 -6.52 5.98 -0.22
CA PHE A 209 -6.67 5.37 -1.54
C PHE A 209 -7.84 4.38 -1.58
N TRP A 210 -8.93 4.75 -0.92
CA TRP A 210 -10.12 3.91 -0.75
C TRP A 210 -10.76 3.44 -2.06
N TRP A 211 -10.58 4.20 -3.12
CA TRP A 211 -11.07 3.91 -4.47
C TRP A 211 -10.21 2.86 -5.21
N ASN A 212 -8.98 2.57 -4.73
CA ASN A 212 -8.08 1.60 -5.38
C ASN A 212 -8.19 0.22 -4.69
N PRO A 213 -8.79 -0.80 -5.34
CA PRO A 213 -8.96 -2.13 -4.75
C PRO A 213 -7.62 -2.83 -4.46
N LEU A 214 -6.54 -2.49 -5.17
CA LEU A 214 -5.24 -3.13 -5.01
C LEU A 214 -4.56 -2.74 -3.69
N VAL A 215 -4.91 -1.60 -3.10
CA VAL A 215 -4.43 -1.22 -1.76
C VAL A 215 -5.02 -2.13 -0.68
N TYR A 216 -6.25 -2.62 -0.86
CA TYR A 216 -6.85 -3.61 0.03
C TYR A 216 -6.21 -4.99 -0.14
N LEU A 217 -5.91 -5.38 -1.40
CA LEU A 217 -5.17 -6.61 -1.70
C LEU A 217 -3.78 -6.57 -1.05
N LEU A 218 -3.06 -5.46 -1.22
CA LEU A 218 -1.75 -5.22 -0.58
C LEU A 218 -1.86 -5.36 0.95
N GLY A 219 -2.86 -4.74 1.56
CA GLY A 219 -3.04 -4.80 3.01
C GLY A 219 -3.26 -6.22 3.51
N LYS A 220 -4.13 -6.98 2.85
CA LYS A 220 -4.40 -8.38 3.17
C LYS A 220 -3.15 -9.26 3.00
N ASP A 221 -2.39 -9.00 1.94
CA ASP A 221 -1.19 -9.76 1.63
C ASP A 221 -0.05 -9.42 2.60
N MET A 222 0.09 -8.16 2.98
CA MET A 222 1.09 -7.71 3.96
C MET A 222 0.81 -8.30 5.34
N ASP A 223 -0.45 -8.35 5.79
CA ASP A 223 -0.81 -9.01 7.04
C ASP A 223 -0.28 -10.46 7.06
N GLN A 224 -0.47 -11.20 5.97
CA GLN A 224 0.01 -12.57 5.84
C GLN A 224 1.56 -12.64 5.80
N VAL A 225 2.21 -11.75 5.08
CA VAL A 225 3.67 -11.64 5.00
C VAL A 225 4.29 -11.41 6.38
N LEU A 226 3.70 -10.53 7.19
CA LEU A 226 4.17 -10.24 8.54
C LEU A 226 4.05 -11.46 9.46
N GLU A 227 2.93 -12.21 9.36
CA GLU A 227 2.74 -13.45 10.13
C GLU A 227 3.80 -14.51 9.75
N ILE A 228 4.00 -14.77 8.45
CA ILE A 228 5.00 -15.76 8.00
C ILE A 228 6.42 -15.33 8.39
N LYS A 229 6.74 -14.04 8.24
CA LYS A 229 8.03 -13.48 8.67
C LYS A 229 8.26 -13.70 10.16
N CYS A 230 7.23 -13.46 10.98
CA CYS A 230 7.26 -13.68 12.42
C CYS A 230 7.50 -15.16 12.73
N ASP A 231 6.71 -16.06 12.14
CA ASP A 231 6.86 -17.50 12.34
C ASP A 231 8.28 -17.99 12.00
N LEU A 232 8.81 -17.60 10.86
CA LEU A 232 10.16 -18.00 10.43
C LEU A 232 11.24 -17.46 11.36
N ALA A 233 11.04 -16.26 11.95
CA ALA A 233 11.96 -15.72 12.95
C ALA A 233 11.90 -16.51 14.26
N VAL A 234 10.71 -16.95 14.66
CA VAL A 234 10.52 -17.78 15.87
C VAL A 234 11.19 -19.15 15.70
N VAL A 235 10.94 -19.82 14.56
CA VAL A 235 11.46 -21.21 14.35
C VAL A 235 12.91 -21.25 13.86
N LYS A 236 13.56 -20.11 13.64
CA LYS A 236 14.90 -20.03 13.05
C LYS A 236 15.94 -20.94 13.70
N ASN A 237 15.88 -21.06 15.01
CA ASN A 237 16.82 -21.86 15.82
C ASN A 237 16.17 -23.13 16.39
N TYR A 238 14.96 -23.48 15.96
CA TYR A 238 14.25 -24.65 16.44
C TYR A 238 14.70 -25.92 15.72
N ASN A 239 14.79 -27.02 16.45
CA ASN A 239 14.89 -28.34 15.88
C ASN A 239 13.52 -28.80 15.34
N ARG A 240 13.49 -29.98 14.68
CA ARG A 240 12.24 -30.52 14.09
C ARG A 240 11.15 -30.75 15.15
N LYS A 241 11.52 -31.17 16.35
CA LYS A 241 10.54 -31.45 17.43
C LYS A 241 9.93 -30.16 17.95
N GLU A 242 10.74 -29.15 18.22
CA GLU A 242 10.30 -27.82 18.66
C GLU A 242 9.44 -27.14 17.57
N THR A 243 9.83 -27.26 16.29
CA THR A 243 9.03 -26.72 15.19
C THR A 243 7.66 -27.40 15.10
N ALA A 244 7.61 -28.71 15.28
CA ALA A 244 6.33 -29.44 15.29
C ALA A 244 5.45 -29.05 16.47
N ALA A 245 6.03 -28.82 17.66
CA ALA A 245 5.33 -28.32 18.83
C ALA A 245 4.74 -26.91 18.55
N TYR A 246 5.55 -26.00 18.00
CA TYR A 246 5.10 -24.67 17.62
C TYR A 246 3.94 -24.69 16.61
N MET A 247 4.02 -25.50 15.55
CA MET A 247 2.95 -25.65 14.56
C MET A 247 1.65 -26.19 15.21
N ARG A 248 1.77 -27.11 16.19
CA ARG A 248 0.62 -27.62 16.94
C ARG A 248 -0.04 -26.52 17.74
N ILE A 249 0.73 -25.65 18.35
CA ILE A 249 0.24 -24.50 19.13
C ILE A 249 -0.55 -23.55 18.20
N ILE A 250 -0.01 -23.19 17.05
CA ILE A 250 -0.73 -22.34 16.05
C ILE A 250 -2.06 -23.00 15.66
N LYS A 251 -2.05 -24.32 15.37
CA LYS A 251 -3.27 -25.06 15.02
C LYS A 251 -4.30 -25.04 16.16
N ASN A 252 -3.86 -25.25 17.40
CA ASN A 252 -4.74 -25.24 18.57
C ASN A 252 -5.36 -23.85 18.78
N GLN A 253 -4.58 -22.79 18.63
CA GLN A 253 -5.09 -21.41 18.72
C GLN A 253 -6.14 -21.12 17.64
N LEU A 254 -5.89 -21.55 16.40
CA LEU A 254 -6.85 -21.40 15.32
C LEU A 254 -8.16 -22.13 15.62
N LYS A 255 -8.08 -23.39 16.07
CA LYS A 255 -9.25 -24.18 16.44
C LYS A 255 -10.08 -23.50 17.52
N ARG A 256 -9.42 -23.04 18.59
CA ARG A 256 -10.07 -22.28 19.69
C ARG A 256 -10.72 -20.98 19.20
N ALA A 257 -10.04 -20.25 18.28
CA ALA A 257 -10.59 -19.03 17.68
C ALA A 257 -11.87 -19.29 16.88
N MET A 258 -11.91 -20.41 16.13
CA MET A 258 -13.09 -20.80 15.35
C MET A 258 -14.24 -21.21 16.27
N GLU A 259 -13.98 -21.97 17.31
CA GLU A 259 -14.98 -22.40 18.30
C GLU A 259 -15.60 -21.20 19.04
N MET A 260 -14.80 -20.16 19.35
CA MET A 260 -15.30 -18.94 20.00
C MET A 260 -16.04 -17.99 19.03
N GLN A 261 -15.72 -17.99 17.75
CA GLN A 261 -16.48 -17.18 16.75
C GLN A 261 -17.92 -17.63 16.59
N GLU A 262 -18.21 -18.89 16.84
CA GLU A 262 -19.59 -19.40 16.86
C GLU A 262 -20.42 -18.87 18.05
N THR A 263 -19.78 -18.38 19.09
CA THR A 263 -20.41 -17.95 20.35
C THR A 263 -20.45 -16.44 20.58
N VAL A 264 -19.74 -15.62 19.75
CA VAL A 264 -19.60 -14.16 19.96
C VAL A 264 -20.33 -13.38 18.87
N PRO A 265 -21.14 -12.34 19.20
CA PRO A 265 -21.80 -11.50 18.20
C PRO A 265 -20.81 -10.82 17.24
N ILE A 266 -21.19 -10.76 15.99
CA ILE A 266 -20.42 -10.34 14.77
C ILE A 266 -19.68 -8.98 14.88
N GLY A 267 -19.80 -8.25 15.96
CA GLY A 267 -19.21 -6.91 16.11
C GLY A 267 -17.77 -6.84 16.66
N SER A 268 -17.27 -7.86 17.34
CA SER A 268 -15.97 -7.85 18.02
C SER A 268 -14.85 -8.54 17.24
N ALA A 269 -15.17 -9.39 16.28
CA ALA A 269 -14.20 -10.18 15.50
C ALA A 269 -13.43 -9.38 14.44
N SER A 270 -13.76 -8.10 14.19
CA SER A 270 -13.17 -7.33 13.08
C SER A 270 -11.81 -6.69 13.37
N LEU A 271 -11.32 -6.75 14.61
CA LEU A 271 -9.97 -6.28 14.96
C LEU A 271 -8.92 -7.40 14.91
N ILE A 272 -9.36 -8.64 14.95
CA ILE A 272 -8.53 -9.85 14.88
C ILE A 272 -8.67 -10.34 13.43
N GLY A 273 -7.58 -10.33 12.68
CA GLY A 273 -7.57 -10.61 11.24
C GLY A 273 -8.35 -11.86 10.85
N ASN A 274 -9.00 -11.83 9.68
CA ASN A 274 -9.71 -12.96 9.10
C ASN A 274 -8.80 -14.19 9.06
N PHE A 275 -8.97 -15.11 10.00
CA PHE A 275 -8.31 -16.40 10.00
C PHE A 275 -8.93 -17.28 8.92
N ALA A 276 -8.54 -17.08 7.68
CA ALA A 276 -8.84 -18.05 6.64
C ALA A 276 -7.93 -19.28 6.83
N MET A 277 -8.50 -20.48 6.80
CA MET A 277 -7.74 -21.73 6.88
C MET A 277 -6.58 -21.77 5.88
N SER A 278 -6.77 -21.25 4.67
CA SER A 278 -5.74 -21.13 3.64
C SER A 278 -4.50 -20.34 4.07
N ASN A 279 -4.68 -19.34 4.95
CA ASN A 279 -3.56 -18.53 5.47
C ASN A 279 -2.67 -19.35 6.42
N VAL A 280 -3.26 -20.24 7.20
CA VAL A 280 -2.52 -21.11 8.13
C VAL A 280 -1.79 -22.23 7.37
N GLU A 281 -2.42 -22.82 6.37
CA GLU A 281 -1.77 -23.81 5.49
C GLU A 281 -0.54 -23.19 4.80
N GLU A 282 -0.64 -21.95 4.36
CA GLU A 282 0.49 -21.24 3.78
C GLU A 282 1.60 -21.02 4.81
N ARG A 283 1.31 -20.55 6.02
CA ARG A 283 2.28 -20.40 7.13
C ARG A 283 3.01 -21.72 7.37
N PHE A 284 2.27 -22.81 7.47
CA PHE A 284 2.84 -24.16 7.69
C PHE A 284 3.74 -24.60 6.54
N SER A 285 3.34 -24.34 5.30
CA SER A 285 4.16 -24.68 4.14
C SER A 285 5.54 -24.04 4.18
N TYR A 286 5.62 -22.78 4.61
CA TYR A 286 6.88 -22.05 4.75
C TYR A 286 7.69 -22.52 5.96
N ILE A 287 7.06 -22.80 7.10
CA ILE A 287 7.72 -23.37 8.26
C ILE A 287 8.35 -24.72 7.92
N VAL A 288 7.60 -25.64 7.28
CA VAL A 288 8.10 -26.95 6.85
C VAL A 288 9.20 -26.81 5.80
N ALA A 289 9.03 -25.88 4.85
CA ALA A 289 10.07 -25.60 3.86
C ALA A 289 11.37 -25.09 4.50
N SER A 290 11.31 -24.40 5.63
CA SER A 290 12.49 -23.90 6.35
C SER A 290 13.31 -25.01 7.02
N LEU A 291 12.68 -26.18 7.32
CA LEU A 291 13.36 -27.32 7.92
C LEU A 291 14.23 -28.13 6.94
N LYS A 292 14.01 -27.97 5.64
CA LYS A 292 14.82 -28.65 4.62
C LYS A 292 16.17 -27.94 4.48
N PRO A 293 17.30 -28.64 4.66
CA PRO A 293 18.62 -28.10 4.41
C PRO A 293 18.82 -27.96 2.88
N THR A 294 18.13 -27.03 2.28
CA THR A 294 18.40 -26.65 0.90
C THR A 294 19.35 -25.46 0.97
N GLU A 295 20.41 -25.46 0.16
CA GLU A 295 21.25 -24.28 -0.02
C GLU A 295 20.34 -23.09 -0.32
N ARG A 296 20.07 -22.30 0.72
CA ARG A 296 19.25 -21.08 0.60
C ARG A 296 20.09 -20.07 -0.17
N LYS A 297 19.91 -20.00 -1.45
CA LYS A 297 20.36 -18.85 -2.23
C LYS A 297 19.42 -17.68 -1.99
N GLU A 298 19.43 -17.16 -0.76
CA GLU A 298 18.81 -15.85 -0.50
C GLU A 298 19.59 -14.81 -1.32
N LEU A 299 18.85 -13.88 -1.93
CA LEU A 299 19.45 -12.77 -2.62
C LEU A 299 20.33 -11.99 -1.64
N PRO A 300 21.63 -11.81 -1.93
CA PRO A 300 22.54 -11.10 -1.03
C PRO A 300 22.03 -9.67 -0.78
N LYS A 301 22.12 -9.20 0.46
CA LYS A 301 21.66 -7.84 0.84
C LYS A 301 22.16 -6.73 -0.10
N PRO A 302 23.45 -6.69 -0.50
CA PRO A 302 23.94 -5.66 -1.42
C PRO A 302 23.28 -5.75 -2.80
N VAL A 303 23.05 -6.97 -3.31
CA VAL A 303 22.37 -7.16 -4.60
C VAL A 303 20.93 -6.69 -4.53
N PHE A 304 20.20 -7.02 -3.46
CA PHE A 304 18.84 -6.51 -3.24
C PHE A 304 18.84 -4.97 -3.16
N ALA A 305 19.78 -4.38 -2.43
CA ALA A 305 19.88 -2.92 -2.31
C ALA A 305 20.09 -2.25 -3.68
N VAL A 306 20.99 -2.79 -4.52
CA VAL A 306 21.22 -2.27 -5.87
C VAL A 306 19.96 -2.39 -6.74
N LEU A 307 19.30 -3.56 -6.74
CA LEU A 307 18.06 -3.76 -7.50
C LEU A 307 16.93 -2.86 -7.00
N PHE A 308 16.85 -2.64 -5.69
CA PHE A 308 15.84 -1.77 -5.10
C PHE A 308 16.06 -0.30 -5.48
N VAL A 309 17.31 0.18 -5.45
CA VAL A 309 17.66 1.53 -5.92
C VAL A 309 17.39 1.65 -7.43
N ALA A 310 17.74 0.64 -8.23
CA ALA A 310 17.43 0.63 -9.66
C ALA A 310 15.91 0.69 -9.92
N LEU A 311 15.10 -0.02 -9.12
CA LEU A 311 13.64 0.04 -9.19
C LEU A 311 13.11 1.44 -8.85
N ILE A 312 13.66 2.09 -7.82
CA ILE A 312 13.30 3.47 -7.47
C ILE A 312 13.61 4.38 -8.65
N ILE A 313 14.83 4.36 -9.18
CA ILE A 313 15.23 5.19 -10.32
C ILE A 313 14.32 4.92 -11.51
N ALA A 314 14.11 3.66 -11.88
CA ALA A 314 13.24 3.29 -13.00
C ALA A 314 11.80 3.79 -12.83
N SER A 315 11.25 3.76 -11.61
CA SER A 315 9.89 4.21 -11.35
C SER A 315 9.69 5.72 -11.44
N TYR A 316 10.77 6.50 -11.35
CA TYR A 316 10.77 7.96 -11.49
C TYR A 316 11.39 8.44 -12.81
N SER A 317 11.89 7.53 -13.66
CA SER A 317 12.55 7.89 -14.90
C SER A 317 11.60 8.26 -16.03
N PHE A 318 10.32 8.00 -15.90
CA PHE A 318 9.34 8.34 -16.92
C PHE A 318 7.97 8.70 -16.32
N VAL A 319 7.21 9.49 -17.10
CA VAL A 319 5.82 9.87 -16.82
C VAL A 319 5.00 9.64 -18.07
N LEU A 320 3.82 9.05 -17.92
CA LEU A 320 2.85 8.92 -19.00
C LEU A 320 2.09 10.24 -19.10
N GLN A 321 2.04 10.83 -20.30
CA GLN A 321 1.31 12.07 -20.54
C GLN A 321 0.33 11.93 -21.70
N SER A 322 -0.60 12.89 -21.80
CA SER A 322 -1.49 13.04 -22.95
C SER A 322 -0.69 13.47 -24.18
N SER A 323 -1.32 13.43 -25.34
CA SER A 323 -0.76 14.05 -26.55
C SER A 323 -0.90 15.57 -26.53
N TYR A 324 -1.75 16.11 -25.66
CA TYR A 324 -1.87 17.54 -25.44
C TYR A 324 -0.70 18.03 -24.60
N GLU A 325 -0.06 19.11 -25.04
CA GLU A 325 0.93 19.77 -24.20
C GLU A 325 0.22 20.49 -23.05
N ALA A 326 0.83 20.44 -21.87
CA ALA A 326 0.35 21.27 -20.78
C ALA A 326 0.47 22.75 -21.21
N PRO A 327 -0.57 23.58 -21.07
CA PRO A 327 -0.45 24.99 -21.36
C PRO A 327 0.74 25.57 -20.60
N GLY A 328 1.68 26.16 -21.32
CA GLY A 328 2.83 26.85 -20.73
C GLY A 328 2.33 27.97 -19.83
N LEU A 329 3.11 28.33 -18.84
CA LEU A 329 2.89 29.56 -18.09
C LEU A 329 3.82 30.64 -18.69
N ASP A 330 3.29 31.83 -18.94
CA ASP A 330 4.10 32.98 -19.31
C ASP A 330 5.00 33.43 -18.15
N GLU A 331 5.90 34.38 -18.37
CA GLU A 331 6.79 34.92 -17.33
C GLU A 331 6.02 35.55 -16.15
N HIS A 332 4.72 35.76 -16.28
CA HIS A 332 3.82 36.35 -15.30
C HIS A 332 2.95 35.31 -14.58
N GLY A 333 3.09 34.01 -14.93
CA GLY A 333 2.33 32.92 -14.34
C GLY A 333 0.92 32.75 -14.92
N ASN A 334 0.58 33.41 -16.04
CA ASN A 334 -0.68 33.21 -16.75
C ASN A 334 -0.58 31.98 -17.66
N ARG A 335 -1.69 31.25 -17.82
CA ARG A 335 -1.76 30.14 -18.79
C ARG A 335 -1.53 30.68 -20.20
N ILE A 336 -0.51 30.16 -20.89
CA ILE A 336 -0.39 30.30 -22.34
C ILE A 336 -1.30 29.20 -22.90
N ASP A 337 -2.43 29.60 -23.46
CA ASP A 337 -3.43 28.64 -23.93
C ASP A 337 -2.98 27.89 -25.18
N TYR A 338 -1.89 28.33 -25.82
CA TYR A 338 -1.33 27.70 -27.01
C TYR A 338 0.20 27.77 -27.02
N ILE A 339 0.85 26.60 -26.96
CA ILE A 339 2.26 26.47 -27.28
C ILE A 339 2.34 25.99 -28.73
N MET A 340 2.98 26.81 -29.60
CA MET A 340 3.29 26.36 -30.94
C MET A 340 4.18 25.14 -30.91
N GLN A 341 3.66 23.98 -31.32
CA GLN A 341 4.48 22.82 -31.63
C GLN A 341 5.11 23.00 -33.02
N ASP A 342 6.38 22.68 -33.12
CA ASP A 342 7.02 22.50 -34.43
C ASP A 342 6.20 21.48 -35.24
N GLY A 343 5.56 21.93 -36.33
CA GLY A 343 4.76 21.10 -37.22
C GLY A 343 3.25 21.36 -37.23
N ILE A 344 2.73 22.29 -36.41
CA ILE A 344 1.33 22.74 -36.56
C ILE A 344 1.19 23.53 -37.85
N LYS A 345 0.24 23.11 -38.69
CA LYS A 345 -0.13 23.81 -39.93
C LYS A 345 -1.58 24.27 -39.87
N ILE A 346 -1.84 25.48 -40.30
CA ILE A 346 -3.20 26.03 -40.37
C ILE A 346 -3.71 25.89 -41.79
N ARG A 347 -4.78 25.12 -41.99
CA ARG A 347 -5.47 25.00 -43.26
C ARG A 347 -6.62 25.99 -43.31
N LYS A 348 -6.57 26.89 -44.33
CA LYS A 348 -7.67 27.80 -44.64
C LYS A 348 -8.53 27.20 -45.72
N LEU A 349 -9.78 26.89 -45.41
CA LEU A 349 -10.75 26.33 -46.34
C LEU A 349 -11.42 27.44 -47.19
N LYS A 350 -11.87 27.11 -48.42
CA LYS A 350 -12.56 28.04 -49.31
C LYS A 350 -13.85 28.66 -48.75
N ASN A 351 -14.43 28.04 -47.75
CA ASN A 351 -15.61 28.54 -47.03
C ASN A 351 -15.28 29.59 -45.96
N GLY A 352 -13.99 29.90 -45.72
CA GLY A 352 -13.54 30.85 -44.71
C GLY A 352 -13.39 30.31 -43.35
N THR A 353 -13.51 28.98 -43.13
CA THR A 353 -13.20 28.32 -41.87
C THR A 353 -11.74 27.87 -41.85
N TYR A 354 -11.20 27.70 -40.63
CA TYR A 354 -9.82 27.28 -40.38
C TYR A 354 -9.77 25.92 -39.68
N GLU A 355 -8.78 25.14 -40.06
CA GLU A 355 -8.47 23.85 -39.42
C GLU A 355 -7.00 23.81 -39.04
N GLN A 356 -6.74 23.31 -37.84
CA GLN A 356 -5.39 22.95 -37.41
C GLN A 356 -5.09 21.55 -37.90
N VAL A 357 -3.93 21.39 -38.52
CA VAL A 357 -3.42 20.11 -39.05
C VAL A 357 -2.11 19.80 -38.34
N ASP A 358 -2.06 18.67 -37.64
CA ASP A 358 -0.86 18.16 -36.99
C ASP A 358 -0.70 16.66 -37.27
N GLU A 359 0.33 16.04 -36.73
CA GLU A 359 0.60 14.60 -36.89
C GLU A 359 -0.49 13.70 -36.30
N PHE A 360 -1.39 14.23 -35.48
CA PHE A 360 -2.47 13.51 -34.80
C PHE A 360 -3.83 13.66 -35.48
N GLY A 361 -3.99 14.61 -36.42
CA GLY A 361 -5.23 14.77 -37.15
C GLY A 361 -5.52 16.21 -37.62
N VAL A 362 -6.79 16.42 -37.95
CA VAL A 362 -7.31 17.71 -38.43
C VAL A 362 -8.44 18.13 -37.50
N VAL A 363 -8.33 19.31 -36.89
CA VAL A 363 -9.31 19.83 -35.92
C VAL A 363 -9.78 21.22 -36.41
N PRO A 364 -11.11 21.48 -36.55
CA PRO A 364 -11.60 22.81 -36.86
C PRO A 364 -11.33 23.77 -35.69
N ILE A 365 -10.81 24.95 -36.00
CA ILE A 365 -10.51 26.00 -35.03
C ILE A 365 -11.24 27.31 -35.36
N PRO A 366 -11.60 28.12 -34.36
CA PRO A 366 -12.16 29.46 -34.57
C PRO A 366 -11.20 30.36 -35.33
N LYS A 367 -11.76 31.31 -36.08
CA LYS A 367 -10.98 32.23 -36.89
C LYS A 367 -9.99 33.05 -36.07
N GLU A 368 -10.41 33.54 -34.90
CA GLU A 368 -9.60 34.32 -33.97
C GLU A 368 -8.33 33.57 -33.56
N ILE A 369 -8.49 32.30 -33.20
CA ILE A 369 -7.38 31.42 -32.83
C ILE A 369 -6.44 31.13 -34.01
N ALA A 370 -7.01 30.94 -35.19
CA ALA A 370 -6.20 30.71 -36.38
C ALA A 370 -5.35 31.95 -36.76
N GLU A 371 -5.89 33.16 -36.60
CA GLU A 371 -5.20 34.41 -36.88
C GLU A 371 -4.05 34.61 -35.87
N ASP A 372 -4.26 34.34 -34.58
CA ASP A 372 -3.23 34.40 -33.53
C ASP A 372 -2.09 33.42 -33.83
N LEU A 373 -2.40 32.16 -34.16
CA LEU A 373 -1.39 31.14 -34.48
C LEU A 373 -0.58 31.50 -35.76
N ILE A 374 -1.22 32.15 -36.73
CA ILE A 374 -0.55 32.61 -37.94
C ILE A 374 0.39 33.80 -37.64
N GLU A 375 -0.03 34.74 -36.78
CA GLU A 375 0.82 35.84 -36.31
C GLU A 375 2.04 35.34 -35.54
N GLU A 376 1.90 34.23 -34.80
CA GLU A 376 2.99 33.54 -34.07
C GLU A 376 3.89 32.71 -34.99
N GLY A 377 3.58 32.59 -36.32
CA GLY A 377 4.45 31.96 -37.31
C GLY A 377 4.03 30.55 -37.75
N ALA A 378 2.80 30.12 -37.52
CA ALA A 378 2.30 28.82 -37.99
C ALA A 378 2.25 28.82 -39.56
N GLU A 379 2.65 27.66 -40.14
CA GLU A 379 2.62 27.49 -41.61
C GLU A 379 1.18 27.42 -42.12
N VAL A 380 0.81 28.30 -43.03
CA VAL A 380 -0.54 28.33 -43.63
C VAL A 380 -0.58 27.47 -44.88
N ILE A 381 -1.53 26.54 -44.96
CA ILE A 381 -1.84 25.73 -46.12
C ILE A 381 -3.15 26.27 -46.72
N GLU A 382 -3.11 26.80 -47.96
CA GLU A 382 -4.32 27.18 -48.69
C GLU A 382 -4.80 26.01 -49.56
N GLU A 383 -6.11 25.71 -49.51
CA GLU A 383 -6.77 24.75 -50.38
C GLU A 383 -7.44 25.45 -51.57
#